data_bbbca08e4f33c0983ecc25759d4e398f
#
_entry.id   bbbca08e4f33c0983ecc25759d4e398f
#
_cell.length_a   1.000
_cell.length_b   1.000
_cell.length_c   1.000
_cell.angle_alpha   90.00
_cell.angle_beta   90.00
_cell.angle_gamma   90.00
#
_symmetry.space_group_name_H-M   'P 1'
#
loop_
_entity.id
_entity.type
_entity.pdbx_description
1 polymer ?
#
loop_
_entity_poly.entity_id
_entity_poly.type
_entity_poly.pdbx_seq_one_letter_code
_entity_poly.pdbx_strand_id
1 'polypeptide(L)'
;MGQLDGLVAVVTGGARGIGAGIASVMAEQGARVAILDLDGETAASTAAGLATPGLGMACDVILEEPLQAAVRQVVDQFGGLDIFVNNAGAGRMPLDPTITRPTGGGGRVEDMAPDSWDEQLAQNLRSTFLGTKVAVPYLKARGGGSIVNIASIAGLGASPTLPAYAAAKAGVISLSKSSALEYAPANIRVNAICPGFLWTRAWEGLATGMKMSVPQFADREPRDIFLEVVKNGVPLRREQTPEDIGHLAAFLSSPVGWNITGQAISVDGGITLR
;
A
#
# COMPACT_ATOMS: atom_id res chain seq x y z
N MET A 1 -1.20 14.38 -22.97
CA MET A 1 -0.04 13.71 -22.37
C MET A 1 -0.30 13.60 -20.88
N GLY A 2 -0.23 12.40 -20.34
CA GLY A 2 -0.36 12.15 -18.89
C GLY A 2 0.88 12.59 -18.13
N GLN A 3 0.75 12.76 -16.83
CA GLN A 3 1.88 13.19 -15.97
C GLN A 3 3.01 12.13 -15.86
N LEU A 4 2.73 10.87 -16.23
CA LEU A 4 3.64 9.72 -16.11
C LEU A 4 3.95 9.09 -17.48
N ASP A 5 3.71 9.81 -18.59
CA ASP A 5 3.93 9.29 -19.94
C ASP A 5 5.33 8.71 -20.12
N GLY A 6 5.39 7.44 -20.54
CA GLY A 6 6.63 6.71 -20.81
C GLY A 6 7.39 6.23 -19.58
N LEU A 7 6.94 6.54 -18.36
CA LEU A 7 7.55 6.02 -17.13
C LEU A 7 7.09 4.58 -16.85
N VAL A 8 7.98 3.81 -16.21
CA VAL A 8 7.74 2.44 -15.78
C VAL A 8 7.51 2.39 -14.27
N ALA A 9 6.37 1.85 -13.86
CA ALA A 9 5.98 1.74 -12.47
C ALA A 9 5.80 0.27 -12.05
N VAL A 10 6.27 -0.06 -10.85
CA VAL A 10 5.93 -1.31 -10.15
C VAL A 10 5.00 -0.99 -8.99
N VAL A 11 3.90 -1.73 -8.86
CA VAL A 11 2.97 -1.63 -7.73
C VAL A 11 2.87 -3.00 -7.05
N THR A 12 3.31 -3.09 -5.79
CA THR A 12 3.19 -4.32 -5.00
C THR A 12 1.83 -4.42 -4.33
N GLY A 13 1.25 -5.62 -4.22
CA GLY A 13 -0.11 -5.82 -3.72
C GLY A 13 -1.15 -5.13 -4.61
N GLY A 14 -0.93 -5.12 -5.92
CA GLY A 14 -1.70 -4.35 -6.89
C GLY A 14 -2.87 -5.09 -7.53
N ALA A 15 -3.11 -6.35 -7.17
CA ALA A 15 -4.20 -7.14 -7.75
C ALA A 15 -5.59 -6.60 -7.38
N ARG A 16 -5.75 -5.95 -6.23
CA ARG A 16 -7.03 -5.48 -5.70
C ARG A 16 -6.87 -4.21 -4.85
N GLY A 17 -8.01 -3.62 -4.46
CA GLY A 17 -8.08 -2.55 -3.47
C GLY A 17 -7.21 -1.34 -3.79
N ILE A 18 -6.50 -0.82 -2.78
CA ILE A 18 -5.67 0.39 -2.92
C ILE A 18 -4.63 0.23 -4.03
N GLY A 19 -3.93 -0.91 -4.08
CA GLY A 19 -2.91 -1.14 -5.09
C GLY A 19 -3.46 -1.16 -6.52
N ALA A 20 -4.63 -1.76 -6.74
CA ALA A 20 -5.29 -1.73 -8.05
C ALA A 20 -5.72 -0.32 -8.46
N GLY A 21 -6.26 0.48 -7.53
CA GLY A 21 -6.58 1.88 -7.80
C GLY A 21 -5.33 2.73 -8.12
N ILE A 22 -4.22 2.51 -7.41
CA ILE A 22 -2.94 3.15 -7.72
C ILE A 22 -2.49 2.76 -9.14
N ALA A 23 -2.52 1.46 -9.47
CA ALA A 23 -2.12 0.96 -10.78
C ALA A 23 -3.00 1.54 -11.90
N SER A 24 -4.32 1.62 -11.69
CA SER A 24 -5.27 2.22 -12.64
C SER A 24 -4.94 3.69 -12.91
N VAL A 25 -4.84 4.50 -11.86
CA VAL A 25 -4.54 5.94 -12.02
C VAL A 25 -3.18 6.16 -12.67
N MET A 26 -2.15 5.40 -12.29
CA MET A 26 -0.83 5.52 -12.92
C MET A 26 -0.86 5.18 -14.41
N ALA A 27 -1.61 4.14 -14.81
CA ALA A 27 -1.78 3.77 -16.21
C ALA A 27 -2.59 4.82 -17.00
N GLU A 28 -3.64 5.41 -16.41
CA GLU A 28 -4.40 6.52 -16.98
C GLU A 28 -3.52 7.78 -17.18
N GLN A 29 -2.52 7.96 -16.31
CA GLN A 29 -1.52 9.02 -16.44
C GLN A 29 -0.36 8.68 -17.40
N GLY A 30 -0.44 7.55 -18.11
CA GLY A 30 0.50 7.16 -19.17
C GLY A 30 1.66 6.26 -18.72
N ALA A 31 1.71 5.81 -17.47
CA ALA A 31 2.73 4.88 -17.02
C ALA A 31 2.50 3.47 -17.58
N ARG A 32 3.60 2.74 -17.83
CA ARG A 32 3.60 1.29 -18.02
C ARG A 32 3.70 0.64 -16.66
N VAL A 33 2.65 -0.05 -16.23
CA VAL A 33 2.53 -0.55 -14.86
C VAL A 33 2.76 -2.05 -14.79
N ALA A 34 3.62 -2.49 -13.86
CA ALA A 34 3.72 -3.88 -13.45
C ALA A 34 3.10 -4.07 -12.06
N ILE A 35 2.25 -5.08 -11.92
CA ILE A 35 1.56 -5.46 -10.69
C ILE A 35 2.20 -6.73 -10.14
N LEU A 36 2.73 -6.66 -8.92
CA LEU A 36 3.26 -7.80 -8.18
C LEU A 36 2.32 -8.13 -7.01
N ASP A 37 1.79 -9.35 -6.99
CA ASP A 37 0.86 -9.78 -5.94
C ASP A 37 1.07 -11.28 -5.63
N LEU A 38 0.64 -11.74 -4.46
CA LEU A 38 0.61 -13.18 -4.15
C LEU A 38 -0.35 -13.93 -5.08
N ASP A 39 -1.46 -13.28 -5.45
CA ASP A 39 -2.45 -13.78 -6.40
C ASP A 39 -2.06 -13.36 -7.83
N GLY A 40 -1.18 -14.14 -8.44
CA GLY A 40 -0.66 -13.85 -9.79
C GLY A 40 -1.73 -13.84 -10.88
N GLU A 41 -2.77 -14.67 -10.77
CA GLU A 41 -3.88 -14.73 -11.73
C GLU A 41 -4.68 -13.41 -11.70
N THR A 42 -5.07 -12.95 -10.51
CA THR A 42 -5.75 -11.66 -10.38
C THR A 42 -4.82 -10.50 -10.77
N ALA A 43 -3.53 -10.56 -10.43
CA ALA A 43 -2.58 -9.53 -10.84
C ALA A 43 -2.49 -9.41 -12.37
N ALA A 44 -2.43 -10.55 -13.08
CA ALA A 44 -2.42 -10.57 -14.54
C ALA A 44 -3.73 -10.03 -15.13
N SER A 45 -4.88 -10.43 -14.58
CA SER A 45 -6.19 -9.92 -15.02
C SER A 45 -6.33 -8.42 -14.81
N THR A 46 -5.93 -7.92 -13.62
CA THR A 46 -5.97 -6.48 -13.31
C THR A 46 -5.03 -5.69 -14.22
N ALA A 47 -3.81 -6.18 -14.44
CA ALA A 47 -2.84 -5.54 -15.32
C ALA A 47 -3.30 -5.48 -16.78
N ALA A 48 -3.97 -6.52 -17.26
CA ALA A 48 -4.53 -6.55 -18.63
C ALA A 48 -5.69 -5.54 -18.81
N GLY A 49 -6.42 -5.21 -17.74
CA GLY A 49 -7.54 -4.26 -17.74
C GLY A 49 -7.13 -2.79 -17.57
N LEU A 50 -5.85 -2.48 -17.40
CA LEU A 50 -5.38 -1.10 -17.28
C LEU A 50 -5.51 -0.32 -18.60
N ALA A 51 -5.62 1.00 -18.53
CA ALA A 51 -5.70 1.89 -19.69
C ALA A 51 -4.52 1.69 -20.66
N THR A 52 -3.34 1.42 -20.13
CA THR A 52 -2.19 0.89 -20.86
C THR A 52 -1.95 -0.52 -20.33
N PRO A 53 -2.17 -1.59 -21.13
CA PRO A 53 -2.00 -2.96 -20.68
C PRO A 53 -0.61 -3.19 -20.05
N GLY A 54 -0.62 -3.68 -18.82
CA GLY A 54 0.55 -3.85 -17.98
C GLY A 54 1.00 -5.30 -17.87
N LEU A 55 1.89 -5.55 -16.91
CA LEU A 55 2.39 -6.87 -16.56
C LEU A 55 1.92 -7.25 -15.15
N GLY A 56 1.25 -8.39 -14.99
CA GLY A 56 0.85 -8.92 -13.68
C GLY A 56 1.59 -10.22 -13.37
N MET A 57 2.16 -10.34 -12.17
CA MET A 57 2.95 -11.49 -11.76
C MET A 57 2.71 -11.90 -10.31
N ALA A 58 2.81 -13.22 -10.06
CA ALA A 58 2.88 -13.76 -8.71
C ALA A 58 4.21 -13.37 -8.05
N CYS A 59 4.14 -12.76 -6.87
CA CYS A 59 5.33 -12.41 -6.11
C CYS A 59 5.04 -12.31 -4.62
N ASP A 60 5.83 -13.03 -3.81
CA ASP A 60 5.86 -12.83 -2.38
C ASP A 60 6.90 -11.77 -2.01
N VAL A 61 6.44 -10.57 -1.72
CA VAL A 61 7.30 -9.40 -1.46
C VAL A 61 8.05 -9.42 -0.13
N ILE A 62 7.76 -10.38 0.77
CA ILE A 62 8.54 -10.58 2.00
C ILE A 62 9.76 -11.48 1.78
N LEU A 63 9.92 -12.03 0.58
CA LEU A 63 11.05 -12.85 0.15
C LEU A 63 11.89 -12.06 -0.87
N GLU A 64 13.17 -11.88 -0.57
CA GLU A 64 14.05 -11.03 -1.37
C GLU A 64 14.28 -11.57 -2.79
N GLU A 65 14.61 -12.86 -2.91
CA GLU A 65 14.93 -13.47 -4.21
C GLU A 65 13.77 -13.45 -5.20
N PRO A 66 12.52 -13.84 -4.83
CA PRO A 66 11.36 -13.70 -5.70
C PRO A 66 11.10 -12.26 -6.14
N LEU A 67 11.25 -11.29 -5.21
CA LEU A 67 11.05 -9.89 -5.52
C LEU A 67 12.12 -9.35 -6.49
N GLN A 68 13.39 -9.72 -6.30
CA GLN A 68 14.46 -9.38 -7.23
C GLN A 68 14.22 -9.95 -8.63
N ALA A 69 13.79 -11.22 -8.71
CA ALA A 69 13.49 -11.88 -9.98
C ALA A 69 12.34 -11.17 -10.72
N ALA A 70 11.25 -10.86 -10.01
CA ALA A 70 10.10 -10.16 -10.57
C ALA A 70 10.46 -8.75 -11.07
N VAL A 71 11.19 -7.97 -10.28
CA VAL A 71 11.62 -6.61 -10.69
C VAL A 71 12.57 -6.67 -11.88
N ARG A 72 13.49 -7.64 -11.93
CA ARG A 72 14.36 -7.85 -13.09
C ARG A 72 13.54 -8.12 -14.35
N GLN A 73 12.53 -8.99 -14.27
CA GLN A 73 11.65 -9.28 -15.40
C GLN A 73 10.92 -8.02 -15.89
N VAL A 74 10.46 -7.14 -14.99
CA VAL A 74 9.87 -5.84 -15.36
C VAL A 74 10.86 -4.98 -16.11
N VAL A 75 12.09 -4.87 -15.59
CA VAL A 75 13.16 -4.07 -16.22
C VAL A 75 13.52 -4.59 -17.60
N ASP A 76 13.63 -5.93 -17.75
CA ASP A 76 13.95 -6.57 -19.03
C ASP A 76 12.82 -6.34 -20.05
N GLN A 77 11.56 -6.40 -19.64
CA GLN A 77 10.41 -6.26 -20.52
C GLN A 77 10.08 -4.80 -20.85
N PHE A 78 10.24 -3.88 -19.90
CA PHE A 78 9.84 -2.48 -20.04
C PHE A 78 11.01 -1.53 -20.31
N GLY A 79 12.25 -2.00 -20.18
CA GLY A 79 13.45 -1.22 -20.47
C GLY A 79 13.94 -0.34 -19.34
N GLY A 80 13.41 -0.52 -18.11
CA GLY A 80 13.83 0.21 -16.92
C GLY A 80 12.80 0.26 -15.82
N LEU A 81 13.11 1.03 -14.76
CA LEU A 81 12.23 1.26 -13.62
C LEU A 81 12.35 2.73 -13.19
N ASP A 82 11.26 3.45 -13.13
CA ASP A 82 11.22 4.87 -12.76
C ASP A 82 10.44 5.10 -11.44
N ILE A 83 9.46 4.23 -11.15
CA ILE A 83 8.55 4.38 -10.00
C ILE A 83 8.40 3.02 -9.31
N PHE A 84 8.54 3.01 -7.97
CA PHE A 84 8.25 1.83 -7.17
C PHE A 84 7.26 2.15 -6.05
N VAL A 85 6.10 1.46 -6.05
CA VAL A 85 5.07 1.63 -5.03
C VAL A 85 5.06 0.43 -4.10
N ASN A 86 5.50 0.62 -2.87
CA ASN A 86 5.37 -0.35 -1.79
C ASN A 86 3.96 -0.24 -1.19
N ASN A 87 3.02 -1.00 -1.75
CA ASN A 87 1.64 -1.03 -1.26
C ASN A 87 1.29 -2.36 -0.57
N ALA A 88 1.94 -3.46 -0.92
CA ALA A 88 1.67 -4.75 -0.28
C ALA A 88 1.76 -4.66 1.25
N GLY A 89 0.75 -5.20 1.92
CA GLY A 89 0.60 -5.14 3.38
C GLY A 89 -0.81 -5.50 3.81
N ALA A 90 -1.15 -5.23 5.08
CA ALA A 90 -2.49 -5.43 5.65
C ALA A 90 -2.98 -6.90 5.77
N GLY A 91 -2.07 -7.80 6.07
CA GLY A 91 -2.38 -9.17 6.49
C GLY A 91 -2.51 -10.16 5.32
N ARG A 92 -1.72 -11.23 5.40
CA ARG A 92 -2.02 -12.44 4.63
C ARG A 92 -3.35 -12.97 5.15
N MET A 93 -4.42 -12.86 4.39
CA MET A 93 -5.52 -13.79 4.56
C MET A 93 -4.96 -15.18 4.27
N PRO A 94 -5.11 -16.19 5.15
CA PRO A 94 -4.77 -17.54 4.79
C PRO A 94 -5.46 -17.88 3.47
N LEU A 95 -4.75 -18.44 2.51
CA LEU A 95 -5.34 -19.02 1.29
C LEU A 95 -6.30 -20.18 1.65
N ASP A 96 -6.16 -20.72 2.87
CA ASP A 96 -7.03 -21.72 3.44
C ASP A 96 -8.12 -21.06 4.30
N PRO A 97 -9.39 -21.08 3.87
CA PRO A 97 -10.51 -20.53 4.61
C PRO A 97 -10.79 -21.22 5.97
N THR A 98 -10.15 -22.36 6.25
CA THR A 98 -10.29 -23.07 7.54
C THR A 98 -9.38 -22.52 8.61
N ILE A 99 -8.37 -21.71 8.26
CA ILE A 99 -7.48 -21.06 9.23
C ILE A 99 -8.16 -19.83 9.82
N THR A 100 -8.82 -20.00 10.95
CA THR A 100 -9.52 -18.96 11.72
C THR A 100 -8.57 -18.12 12.60
N ARG A 101 -7.34 -17.87 12.19
CA ARG A 101 -6.47 -16.97 12.96
C ARG A 101 -6.91 -15.52 12.74
N PRO A 102 -6.99 -14.69 13.80
CA PRO A 102 -7.17 -13.26 13.64
C PRO A 102 -5.95 -12.69 12.93
N THR A 103 -6.03 -12.51 11.62
CA THR A 103 -4.91 -12.07 10.75
C THR A 103 -4.67 -10.57 10.80
N GLY A 104 -5.33 -9.84 11.71
CA GLY A 104 -5.39 -8.39 11.68
C GLY A 104 -4.42 -7.63 12.56
N GLY A 105 -3.48 -8.28 13.28
CA GLY A 105 -2.62 -7.56 14.26
C GLY A 105 -3.42 -6.77 15.31
N GLY A 106 -4.69 -7.12 15.49
CA GLY A 106 -5.58 -6.56 16.49
C GLY A 106 -5.52 -7.33 17.80
N GLY A 107 -5.88 -6.67 18.89
CA GLY A 107 -5.88 -7.22 20.23
C GLY A 107 -5.07 -6.38 21.20
N ARG A 108 -5.11 -6.77 22.48
CA ARG A 108 -4.30 -6.14 23.52
C ARG A 108 -2.86 -6.63 23.39
N VAL A 109 -1.90 -5.79 23.77
CA VAL A 109 -0.47 -6.15 23.69
C VAL A 109 -0.15 -7.39 24.53
N GLU A 110 -0.73 -7.51 25.72
CA GLU A 110 -0.54 -8.64 26.61
C GLU A 110 -1.08 -9.97 26.08
N ASP A 111 -2.02 -9.94 25.16
CA ASP A 111 -2.66 -11.13 24.58
C ASP A 111 -2.09 -11.52 23.20
N MET A 112 -1.19 -10.68 22.65
CA MET A 112 -0.66 -10.86 21.31
C MET A 112 0.43 -11.92 21.27
N ALA A 113 0.26 -12.93 20.42
CA ALA A 113 1.30 -13.93 20.18
C ALA A 113 2.51 -13.28 19.46
N PRO A 114 3.77 -13.61 19.86
CA PRO A 114 4.97 -13.10 19.20
C PRO A 114 4.96 -13.33 17.68
N ASP A 115 4.54 -14.50 17.22
CA ASP A 115 4.46 -14.82 15.78
C ASP A 115 3.51 -13.90 15.04
N SER A 116 2.39 -13.48 15.66
CA SER A 116 1.45 -12.52 15.05
C SER A 116 2.07 -11.11 14.94
N TRP A 117 2.87 -10.73 15.94
CA TRP A 117 3.65 -9.50 15.89
C TRP A 117 4.67 -9.53 14.76
N ASP A 118 5.48 -10.60 14.69
CA ASP A 118 6.52 -10.75 13.66
C ASP A 118 5.91 -10.80 12.25
N GLU A 119 4.77 -11.46 12.09
CA GLU A 119 4.04 -11.49 10.82
C GLU A 119 3.60 -10.09 10.39
N GLN A 120 3.07 -9.26 11.28
CA GLN A 120 2.69 -7.88 10.97
C GLN A 120 3.88 -7.02 10.54
N LEU A 121 5.02 -7.18 11.23
CA LEU A 121 6.26 -6.49 10.84
C LEU A 121 6.78 -6.99 9.49
N ALA A 122 6.75 -8.29 9.24
CA ALA A 122 7.20 -8.86 7.98
C ALA A 122 6.36 -8.37 6.80
N GLN A 123 5.04 -8.39 6.92
CA GLN A 123 4.12 -8.03 5.85
C GLN A 123 4.08 -6.54 5.55
N ASN A 124 4.21 -5.69 6.55
CA ASN A 124 4.02 -4.24 6.39
C ASN A 124 5.33 -3.45 6.35
N LEU A 125 6.34 -3.81 7.14
CA LEU A 125 7.59 -3.06 7.24
C LEU A 125 8.72 -3.73 6.45
N ARG A 126 8.96 -5.03 6.65
CA ARG A 126 10.01 -5.76 5.91
C ARG A 126 9.75 -5.76 4.41
N SER A 127 8.50 -5.93 3.97
CA SER A 127 8.13 -5.86 2.55
C SER A 127 8.51 -4.50 1.94
N THR A 128 8.23 -3.40 2.65
CA THR A 128 8.60 -2.03 2.23
C THR A 128 10.12 -1.85 2.17
N PHE A 129 10.84 -2.38 3.16
CA PHE A 129 12.30 -2.37 3.16
C PHE A 129 12.87 -3.12 1.96
N LEU A 130 12.40 -4.35 1.70
CA LEU A 130 12.87 -5.17 0.58
C LEU A 130 12.54 -4.52 -0.77
N GLY A 131 11.31 -4.00 -0.94
CA GLY A 131 10.93 -3.29 -2.15
C GLY A 131 11.81 -2.07 -2.42
N THR A 132 12.11 -1.26 -1.39
CA THR A 132 13.04 -0.14 -1.47
C THR A 132 14.45 -0.62 -1.85
N LYS A 133 14.96 -1.65 -1.17
CA LYS A 133 16.29 -2.23 -1.42
C LYS A 133 16.43 -2.71 -2.86
N VAL A 134 15.43 -3.41 -3.39
CA VAL A 134 15.46 -3.99 -4.74
C VAL A 134 15.27 -2.92 -5.82
N ALA A 135 14.45 -1.90 -5.58
CA ALA A 135 14.18 -0.85 -6.56
C ALA A 135 15.37 0.11 -6.77
N VAL A 136 16.08 0.47 -5.70
CA VAL A 136 17.11 1.53 -5.71
C VAL A 136 18.20 1.33 -6.79
N PRO A 137 18.79 0.15 -7.03
CA PRO A 137 19.79 -0.02 -8.08
C PRO A 137 19.26 0.34 -9.48
N TYR A 138 18.02 -0.04 -9.79
CA TYR A 138 17.41 0.24 -11.09
C TYR A 138 17.03 1.72 -11.24
N LEU A 139 16.52 2.35 -10.18
CA LEU A 139 16.25 3.79 -10.16
C LEU A 139 17.54 4.59 -10.34
N LYS A 140 18.63 4.19 -9.68
CA LYS A 140 19.96 4.80 -9.91
C LYS A 140 20.42 4.66 -11.36
N ALA A 141 20.21 3.50 -11.98
CA ALA A 141 20.57 3.27 -13.38
C ALA A 141 19.75 4.15 -14.35
N ARG A 142 18.55 4.62 -13.94
CA ARG A 142 17.71 5.57 -14.70
C ARG A 142 18.10 7.04 -14.45
N GLY A 143 19.01 7.31 -13.51
CA GLY A 143 19.42 8.67 -13.12
C GLY A 143 18.50 9.32 -12.09
N GLY A 144 17.63 8.54 -11.43
CA GLY A 144 16.70 8.97 -10.40
C GLY A 144 15.35 8.28 -10.50
N GLY A 145 14.38 8.71 -9.70
CA GLY A 145 13.03 8.14 -9.70
C GLY A 145 12.23 8.45 -8.45
N SER A 146 11.14 7.71 -8.26
CA SER A 146 10.23 7.88 -7.12
C SER A 146 9.92 6.55 -6.45
N ILE A 147 10.00 6.54 -5.12
CA ILE A 147 9.46 5.47 -4.28
C ILE A 147 8.29 6.05 -3.47
N VAL A 148 7.13 5.38 -3.54
CA VAL A 148 5.94 5.71 -2.76
C VAL A 148 5.63 4.55 -1.85
N ASN A 149 5.64 4.79 -0.54
CA ASN A 149 5.35 3.79 0.48
C ASN A 149 3.93 4.01 1.03
N ILE A 150 3.08 3.00 0.95
CA ILE A 150 1.74 3.07 1.53
C ILE A 150 1.81 2.71 3.02
N ALA A 151 1.80 3.76 3.83
CA ALA A 151 1.73 3.66 5.28
C ALA A 151 0.26 3.53 5.75
N SER A 152 -0.14 4.27 6.75
CA SER A 152 -1.52 4.39 7.28
C SER A 152 -1.59 5.55 8.25
N ILE A 153 -2.78 6.13 8.45
CA ILE A 153 -3.04 7.03 9.58
C ILE A 153 -2.76 6.35 10.95
N ALA A 154 -2.88 5.03 11.03
CA ALA A 154 -2.51 4.26 12.22
C ALA A 154 -1.02 4.39 12.60
N GLY A 155 -0.15 4.70 11.64
CA GLY A 155 1.27 4.96 11.88
C GLY A 155 1.60 6.38 12.33
N LEU A 156 0.62 7.29 12.34
CA LEU A 156 0.80 8.68 12.75
C LEU A 156 0.48 8.92 14.23
N GLY A 157 -0.20 7.99 14.88
CA GLY A 157 -0.60 8.13 16.27
C GLY A 157 -0.83 6.80 16.97
N ALA A 158 -1.45 6.84 18.14
CA ALA A 158 -1.78 5.63 18.90
C ALA A 158 -2.93 4.86 18.25
N SER A 159 -2.79 3.53 18.18
CA SER A 159 -3.84 2.62 17.70
C SER A 159 -3.99 1.44 18.67
N PRO A 160 -4.79 1.60 19.75
CA PRO A 160 -4.92 0.57 20.78
C PRO A 160 -5.48 -0.76 20.28
N THR A 161 -6.25 -0.73 19.21
CA THR A 161 -6.86 -1.95 18.62
C THR A 161 -5.96 -2.66 17.62
N LEU A 162 -4.91 -2.02 17.11
CA LEU A 162 -4.01 -2.53 16.08
C LEU A 162 -2.53 -2.21 16.38
N PRO A 163 -2.00 -2.55 17.57
CA PRO A 163 -0.69 -2.05 18.00
C PRO A 163 0.47 -2.51 17.10
N ALA A 164 0.50 -3.77 16.67
CA ALA A 164 1.56 -4.29 15.80
C ALA A 164 1.52 -3.67 14.40
N TYR A 165 0.32 -3.53 13.83
CA TYR A 165 0.13 -2.85 12.55
C TYR A 165 0.56 -1.39 12.62
N ALA A 166 0.13 -0.68 13.66
CA ALA A 166 0.50 0.73 13.87
C ALA A 166 2.01 0.91 14.01
N ALA A 167 2.67 0.05 14.79
CA ALA A 167 4.13 0.04 14.93
C ALA A 167 4.82 -0.19 13.58
N ALA A 168 4.35 -1.17 12.78
CA ALA A 168 4.89 -1.43 11.45
C ALA A 168 4.71 -0.21 10.52
N LYS A 169 3.53 0.41 10.51
CA LYS A 169 3.24 1.58 9.66
C LYS A 169 3.97 2.85 10.13
N ALA A 170 4.21 3.03 11.42
CA ALA A 170 5.12 4.06 11.94
C ALA A 170 6.56 3.80 11.47
N GLY A 171 7.00 2.54 11.47
CA GLY A 171 8.28 2.11 10.92
C GLY A 171 8.42 2.45 9.42
N VAL A 172 7.36 2.25 8.62
CA VAL A 172 7.32 2.63 7.20
C VAL A 172 7.53 4.14 7.02
N ILE A 173 6.87 4.97 7.84
CA ILE A 173 7.04 6.43 7.80
C ILE A 173 8.50 6.81 8.12
N SER A 174 9.07 6.23 9.18
CA SER A 174 10.45 6.48 9.56
C SER A 174 11.45 6.02 8.48
N LEU A 175 11.25 4.82 7.93
CA LEU A 175 12.06 4.28 6.82
C LEU A 175 11.98 5.19 5.59
N SER A 176 10.80 5.71 5.26
CA SER A 176 10.62 6.64 4.13
C SER A 176 11.45 7.90 4.28
N LYS A 177 11.49 8.49 5.48
CA LYS A 177 12.29 9.69 5.77
C LYS A 177 13.79 9.42 5.68
N SER A 178 14.23 8.29 6.25
CA SER A 178 15.65 7.89 6.20
C SER A 178 16.10 7.62 4.77
N SER A 179 15.32 6.86 4.00
CA SER A 179 15.60 6.56 2.59
C SER A 179 15.56 7.81 1.72
N ALA A 180 14.69 8.78 2.01
CA ALA A 180 14.64 10.05 1.30
C ALA A 180 15.96 10.82 1.41
N LEU A 181 16.56 10.88 2.59
CA LEU A 181 17.85 11.53 2.82
C LEU A 181 18.99 10.73 2.19
N GLU A 182 18.98 9.40 2.34
CA GLU A 182 20.03 8.52 1.83
C GLU A 182 20.13 8.56 0.31
N TYR A 183 18.99 8.58 -0.39
CA TYR A 183 18.95 8.46 -1.85
C TYR A 183 18.77 9.78 -2.60
N ALA A 184 18.59 10.91 -1.89
CA ALA A 184 18.52 12.24 -2.51
C ALA A 184 19.72 12.57 -3.44
N PRO A 185 20.99 12.22 -3.08
CA PRO A 185 22.12 12.45 -4.00
C PRO A 185 22.03 11.67 -5.33
N ALA A 186 21.22 10.60 -5.37
CA ALA A 186 20.95 9.83 -6.58
C ALA A 186 19.66 10.29 -7.29
N ASN A 187 19.09 11.45 -6.91
CA ASN A 187 17.84 11.99 -7.46
C ASN A 187 16.64 11.02 -7.30
N ILE A 188 16.63 10.22 -6.22
CA ILE A 188 15.51 9.34 -5.89
C ILE A 188 14.73 9.97 -4.75
N ARG A 189 13.44 10.22 -4.99
CA ARG A 189 12.53 10.76 -3.98
C ARG A 189 11.79 9.61 -3.31
N VAL A 190 11.61 9.69 -1.99
CA VAL A 190 10.88 8.68 -1.21
C VAL A 190 9.85 9.38 -0.34
N ASN A 191 8.56 9.05 -0.53
CA ASN A 191 7.47 9.61 0.25
C ASN A 191 6.55 8.49 0.77
N ALA A 192 5.86 8.77 1.87
CA ALA A 192 4.82 7.93 2.43
C ALA A 192 3.44 8.55 2.21
N ILE A 193 2.46 7.74 1.84
CA ILE A 193 1.03 8.09 1.87
C ILE A 193 0.40 7.39 3.06
N CYS A 194 -0.42 8.10 3.83
CA CYS A 194 -1.12 7.60 5.00
C CYS A 194 -2.64 7.60 4.72
N PRO A 195 -3.19 6.50 4.15
CA PRO A 195 -4.62 6.39 3.90
C PRO A 195 -5.42 6.37 5.20
N GLY A 196 -6.65 6.91 5.14
CA GLY A 196 -7.66 6.78 6.17
C GLY A 196 -8.53 5.53 6.00
N PHE A 197 -9.85 5.71 6.05
CA PHE A 197 -10.80 4.61 5.96
C PHE A 197 -11.21 4.36 4.51
N LEU A 198 -10.85 3.19 3.99
CA LEU A 198 -11.26 2.71 2.67
C LEU A 198 -11.95 1.35 2.80
N TRP A 199 -13.00 1.13 2.02
CA TRP A 199 -13.63 -0.17 1.94
C TRP A 199 -12.70 -1.18 1.26
N THR A 200 -12.08 -2.00 2.06
CA THR A 200 -11.14 -3.05 1.67
C THR A 200 -11.49 -4.33 2.43
N ARG A 201 -10.91 -5.46 2.05
CA ARG A 201 -11.08 -6.71 2.84
C ARG A 201 -10.74 -6.54 4.32
N ALA A 202 -9.75 -5.71 4.64
CA ALA A 202 -9.40 -5.42 6.04
C ALA A 202 -10.54 -4.70 6.76
N TRP A 203 -11.18 -3.72 6.13
CA TRP A 203 -12.34 -3.02 6.69
C TRP A 203 -13.60 -3.88 6.73
N GLU A 204 -13.80 -4.74 5.73
CA GLU A 204 -14.89 -5.73 5.74
C GLU A 204 -14.75 -6.68 6.95
N GLY A 205 -13.53 -7.17 7.22
CA GLY A 205 -13.24 -7.97 8.41
C GLY A 205 -13.48 -7.22 9.72
N LEU A 206 -13.05 -5.95 9.82
CA LEU A 206 -13.29 -5.11 10.98
C LEU A 206 -14.81 -4.87 11.20
N ALA A 207 -15.55 -4.52 10.15
CA ALA A 207 -16.99 -4.30 10.22
C ALA A 207 -17.74 -5.58 10.60
N THR A 208 -17.31 -6.73 10.08
CA THR A 208 -17.85 -8.05 10.48
C THR A 208 -17.58 -8.33 11.96
N GLY A 209 -16.38 -8.02 12.45
CA GLY A 209 -16.05 -8.11 13.88
C GLY A 209 -16.94 -7.19 14.74
N MET A 210 -17.18 -5.96 14.28
CA MET A 210 -18.11 -5.02 14.96
C MET A 210 -19.55 -5.56 14.98
N LYS A 211 -20.04 -6.14 13.88
CA LYS A 211 -21.34 -6.81 13.81
C LYS A 211 -21.50 -7.87 14.90
N MET A 212 -20.44 -8.63 15.15
CA MET A 212 -20.46 -9.72 16.14
C MET A 212 -20.30 -9.24 17.59
N SER A 213 -19.61 -8.13 17.83
CA SER A 213 -19.22 -7.68 19.18
C SER A 213 -20.01 -6.48 19.70
N VAL A 214 -20.68 -5.72 18.82
CA VAL A 214 -21.40 -4.48 19.19
C VAL A 214 -22.91 -4.69 18.99
N PRO A 215 -23.72 -4.75 20.05
CA PRO A 215 -25.14 -5.10 19.94
C PRO A 215 -25.95 -4.26 18.93
N GLN A 216 -25.65 -2.96 18.82
CA GLN A 216 -26.33 -2.06 17.88
C GLN A 216 -26.06 -2.37 16.40
N PHE A 217 -25.07 -3.21 16.09
CA PHE A 217 -24.67 -3.59 14.75
C PHE A 217 -25.07 -5.03 14.38
N ALA A 218 -25.67 -5.81 15.30
CA ALA A 218 -25.92 -7.23 15.14
C ALA A 218 -26.74 -7.59 13.88
N ASP A 219 -27.73 -6.76 13.52
CA ASP A 219 -28.63 -6.96 12.38
C ASP A 219 -28.23 -6.16 11.13
N ARG A 220 -27.01 -5.57 11.10
CA ARG A 220 -26.58 -4.70 10.00
C ARG A 220 -25.59 -5.38 9.09
N GLU A 221 -25.59 -4.99 7.82
CA GLU A 221 -24.54 -5.42 6.89
C GLU A 221 -23.20 -4.74 7.18
N PRO A 222 -22.07 -5.45 7.04
CA PRO A 222 -20.73 -4.88 7.30
C PRO A 222 -20.47 -3.59 6.52
N ARG A 223 -20.98 -3.49 5.30
CA ARG A 223 -20.86 -2.28 4.48
C ARG A 223 -21.57 -1.08 5.10
N ASP A 224 -22.74 -1.26 5.65
CA ASP A 224 -23.51 -0.19 6.29
C ASP A 224 -22.87 0.28 7.60
N ILE A 225 -22.25 -0.66 8.34
CA ILE A 225 -21.46 -0.34 9.53
C ILE A 225 -20.28 0.54 9.16
N PHE A 226 -19.53 0.17 8.10
CA PHE A 226 -18.44 0.98 7.60
C PHE A 226 -18.87 2.39 7.20
N LEU A 227 -19.96 2.52 6.44
CA LEU A 227 -20.49 3.82 6.01
C LEU A 227 -20.91 4.70 7.20
N GLU A 228 -21.46 4.09 8.26
CA GLU A 228 -21.78 4.83 9.50
C GLU A 228 -20.51 5.30 10.20
N VAL A 229 -19.49 4.46 10.30
CA VAL A 229 -18.18 4.85 10.85
C VAL A 229 -17.56 6.02 10.06
N VAL A 230 -17.63 5.96 8.74
CA VAL A 230 -17.17 7.05 7.87
C VAL A 230 -17.98 8.32 8.13
N LYS A 231 -19.31 8.24 8.16
CA LYS A 231 -20.20 9.39 8.38
C LYS A 231 -19.92 10.10 9.72
N ASN A 232 -19.62 9.34 10.77
CA ASN A 232 -19.44 9.86 12.12
C ASN A 232 -17.99 10.19 12.45
N GLY A 233 -17.04 9.45 11.87
CA GLY A 233 -15.60 9.54 12.18
C GLY A 233 -14.78 10.39 11.22
N VAL A 234 -15.20 10.53 9.96
CA VAL A 234 -14.46 11.30 8.94
C VAL A 234 -15.01 12.72 8.86
N PRO A 235 -14.22 13.78 9.06
CA PRO A 235 -14.68 15.17 8.97
C PRO A 235 -15.37 15.52 7.64
N LEU A 236 -14.84 15.05 6.49
CA LEU A 236 -15.48 15.23 5.19
C LEU A 236 -16.72 14.35 4.97
N ARG A 237 -17.01 13.40 5.87
CA ARG A 237 -18.18 12.52 5.86
C ARG A 237 -18.40 11.77 4.54
N ARG A 238 -17.34 11.55 3.79
CA ARG A 238 -17.37 10.79 2.54
C ARG A 238 -16.39 9.64 2.60
N GLU A 239 -16.72 8.58 1.91
CA GLU A 239 -15.85 7.44 1.73
C GLU A 239 -14.66 7.84 0.85
N GLN A 240 -13.53 7.28 1.19
CA GLN A 240 -12.30 7.32 0.41
C GLN A 240 -12.28 6.18 -0.61
N THR A 241 -11.79 6.45 -1.81
CA THR A 241 -11.62 5.42 -2.84
C THR A 241 -10.15 5.06 -3.04
N PRO A 242 -9.84 3.89 -3.61
CA PRO A 242 -8.47 3.54 -4.00
C PRO A 242 -7.82 4.57 -4.93
N GLU A 243 -8.62 5.19 -5.82
CA GLU A 243 -8.18 6.21 -6.77
C GLU A 243 -7.74 7.50 -6.08
N ASP A 244 -8.34 7.87 -4.94
CA ASP A 244 -7.88 9.02 -4.13
C ASP A 244 -6.41 8.85 -3.73
N ILE A 245 -6.02 7.62 -3.37
CA ILE A 245 -4.62 7.27 -3.07
C ILE A 245 -3.78 7.23 -4.35
N GLY A 246 -4.34 6.69 -5.44
CA GLY A 246 -3.72 6.63 -6.75
C GLY A 246 -3.35 8.01 -7.30
N HIS A 247 -4.23 9.00 -7.18
CA HIS A 247 -3.96 10.37 -7.62
C HIS A 247 -2.78 11.01 -6.88
N LEU A 248 -2.71 10.83 -5.55
CA LEU A 248 -1.56 11.34 -4.79
C LEU A 248 -0.27 10.57 -5.14
N ALA A 249 -0.35 9.24 -5.32
CA ALA A 249 0.80 8.44 -5.71
C ALA A 249 1.33 8.86 -7.10
N ALA A 250 0.45 9.09 -8.07
CA ALA A 250 0.82 9.59 -9.39
C ALA A 250 1.45 10.99 -9.33
N PHE A 251 0.84 11.93 -8.57
CA PHE A 251 1.40 13.27 -8.35
C PHE A 251 2.81 13.21 -7.74
N LEU A 252 3.00 12.47 -6.65
CA LEU A 252 4.29 12.30 -6.00
C LEU A 252 5.33 11.64 -6.90
N SER A 253 4.91 10.83 -7.85
CA SER A 253 5.79 10.12 -8.79
C SER A 253 6.11 10.95 -10.03
N SER A 254 5.32 11.98 -10.32
CA SER A 254 5.45 12.80 -11.51
C SER A 254 6.53 13.89 -11.38
N PRO A 255 6.95 14.51 -12.50
CA PRO A 255 7.81 15.71 -12.50
C PRO A 255 7.22 16.90 -11.71
N VAL A 256 5.89 16.98 -11.56
CA VAL A 256 5.23 18.06 -10.79
C VAL A 256 5.54 17.95 -9.31
N GLY A 257 5.71 16.71 -8.79
CA GLY A 257 6.12 16.44 -7.41
C GLY A 257 7.62 16.49 -7.15
N TRP A 258 8.42 17.00 -8.06
CA TRP A 258 9.86 16.85 -8.09
C TRP A 258 10.60 17.34 -6.85
N ASN A 259 10.07 18.34 -6.15
CA ASN A 259 10.72 18.89 -4.96
C ASN A 259 10.10 18.37 -3.64
N ILE A 260 9.40 17.22 -3.71
CA ILE A 260 8.74 16.59 -2.54
C ILE A 260 9.44 15.26 -2.25
N THR A 261 10.12 15.17 -1.10
CA THR A 261 10.73 13.95 -0.59
C THR A 261 10.69 13.90 0.93
N GLY A 262 10.68 12.72 1.52
CA GLY A 262 10.65 12.50 2.97
C GLY A 262 9.32 12.85 3.64
N GLN A 263 8.26 13.09 2.88
CA GLN A 263 6.97 13.48 3.44
C GLN A 263 6.11 12.26 3.78
N ALA A 264 5.29 12.39 4.83
CA ALA A 264 4.21 11.47 5.17
C ALA A 264 2.89 12.25 5.04
N ILE A 265 2.13 11.96 3.99
CA ILE A 265 0.95 12.74 3.61
C ILE A 265 -0.31 11.94 3.89
N SER A 266 -1.18 12.47 4.74
CA SER A 266 -2.50 11.87 5.00
C SER A 266 -3.45 12.12 3.86
N VAL A 267 -4.13 11.05 3.44
CA VAL A 267 -5.32 11.09 2.59
C VAL A 267 -6.41 10.41 3.41
N ASP A 268 -7.15 11.16 4.21
CA ASP A 268 -7.97 10.61 5.29
C ASP A 268 -9.27 11.38 5.57
N GLY A 269 -9.58 12.38 4.75
CA GLY A 269 -10.76 13.22 4.95
C GLY A 269 -10.74 14.05 6.24
N GLY A 270 -9.56 14.25 6.85
CA GLY A 270 -9.34 15.06 8.04
C GLY A 270 -9.38 14.28 9.36
N ILE A 271 -9.36 12.94 9.34
CA ILE A 271 -9.42 12.11 10.56
C ILE A 271 -8.30 12.46 11.53
N THR A 272 -7.07 12.63 11.04
CA THR A 272 -5.87 12.86 11.86
C THR A 272 -5.73 14.29 12.41
N LEU A 273 -6.66 15.17 12.09
CA LEU A 273 -6.67 16.55 12.59
C LEU A 273 -7.47 16.72 13.89
N ARG A 274 -8.01 15.64 14.47
CA ARG A 274 -8.83 15.64 15.68
C ARG A 274 -8.06 15.09 16.87
#